data_82ee028428832053f11c6672aa825021
#
_entry.id   82ee028428832053f11c6672aa825021
#
_cell.length_a   1.000
_cell.length_b   1.000
_cell.length_c   1.000
_cell.angle_alpha   90.00
_cell.angle_beta   90.00
_cell.angle_gamma   90.00
#
_symmetry.space_group_name_H-M   'P 1'
#
loop_
_entity.id
_entity.type
_entity.pdbx_description
1 polymer ?
#
loop_
_entity_poly.entity_id
_entity_poly.type
_entity_poly.pdbx_seq_one_letter_code
_entity_poly.pdbx_strand_id
1 'polypeptide(L)'
;MKKAKAKIQNINEIIFSDRVMLLNKNLLLSIPANFLCALIIFIGLDKTIDQEILSVWFIAVITAFVLHGSLLFFNYYRPLPSKYLLKWLISVTVIYGALWGIAGSVLIPQNDLLNQMIVIIIIIGVASGGLHI
;
A
#
# COMPACT_ATOMS: atom_id res chain seq x y z
N MET A 1 -38.96 -10.29 18.30
CA MET A 1 -38.16 -10.42 17.06
C MET A 1 -37.46 -9.12 16.61
N LYS A 2 -38.13 -7.93 16.53
CA LYS A 2 -37.50 -6.67 16.06
C LYS A 2 -36.29 -6.23 16.91
N LYS A 3 -36.36 -6.30 18.27
CA LYS A 3 -35.26 -5.95 19.17
C LYS A 3 -34.00 -6.81 18.99
N ALA A 4 -34.17 -8.12 18.75
CA ALA A 4 -33.04 -9.03 18.50
C ALA A 4 -32.34 -8.71 17.17
N LYS A 5 -33.07 -8.45 16.10
CA LYS A 5 -32.49 -8.04 14.80
C LYS A 5 -31.72 -6.72 14.91
N ALA A 6 -32.26 -5.72 15.60
CA ALA A 6 -31.59 -4.44 15.82
C ALA A 6 -30.29 -4.60 16.63
N LYS A 7 -30.26 -5.48 17.63
CA LYS A 7 -29.06 -5.79 18.42
C LYS A 7 -27.98 -6.46 17.58
N ILE A 8 -28.36 -7.43 16.75
CA ILE A 8 -27.42 -8.13 15.84
C ILE A 8 -26.85 -7.16 14.81
N GLN A 9 -27.67 -6.27 14.23
CA GLN A 9 -27.22 -5.28 13.28
C GLN A 9 -26.20 -4.32 13.90
N ASN A 10 -26.44 -3.84 15.12
CA ASN A 10 -25.50 -2.97 15.84
C ASN A 10 -24.16 -3.68 16.12
N ILE A 11 -24.19 -4.94 16.53
CA ILE A 11 -22.96 -5.73 16.74
C ILE A 11 -22.17 -5.87 15.44
N ASN A 12 -22.83 -6.16 14.32
CA ASN A 12 -22.17 -6.28 13.03
C ASN A 12 -21.54 -4.96 12.57
N GLU A 13 -22.16 -3.83 12.82
CA GLU A 13 -21.61 -2.51 12.51
C GLU A 13 -20.38 -2.18 13.36
N ILE A 14 -20.38 -2.54 14.63
CA ILE A 14 -19.23 -2.37 15.53
C ILE A 14 -18.05 -3.24 15.03
N ILE A 15 -18.29 -4.53 14.78
CA ILE A 15 -17.25 -5.46 14.30
C ILE A 15 -16.68 -4.96 12.95
N PHE A 16 -17.53 -4.48 12.06
CA PHE A 16 -17.08 -3.92 10.77
C PHE A 16 -16.20 -2.69 10.97
N SER A 17 -16.59 -1.77 11.84
CA SER A 17 -15.81 -0.57 12.16
C SER A 17 -14.45 -0.92 12.75
N ASP A 18 -14.40 -1.87 13.67
CA ASP A 18 -13.15 -2.33 14.31
C ASP A 18 -12.18 -2.96 13.29
N ARG A 19 -12.70 -3.78 12.37
CA ARG A 19 -11.90 -4.36 11.29
C ARG A 19 -11.33 -3.31 10.35
N VAL A 20 -12.11 -2.31 9.98
CA VAL A 20 -11.66 -1.20 9.12
C VAL A 20 -10.59 -0.37 9.83
N MET A 21 -10.73 -0.15 11.13
CA MET A 21 -9.72 0.56 11.93
C MET A 21 -8.41 -0.23 12.05
N LEU A 22 -8.47 -1.54 12.24
CA LEU A 22 -7.31 -2.43 12.26
C LEU A 22 -6.58 -2.42 10.90
N LEU A 23 -7.33 -2.51 9.80
CA LEU A 23 -6.79 -2.40 8.46
C LEU A 23 -6.06 -1.07 8.25
N ASN A 24 -6.67 0.04 8.65
CA ASN A 24 -6.07 1.37 8.57
C ASN A 24 -4.75 1.45 9.35
N LYS A 25 -4.69 0.89 10.56
CA LYS A 25 -3.48 0.84 11.39
C LYS A 25 -2.37 0.02 10.75
N ASN A 26 -2.71 -1.14 10.18
CA ASN A 26 -1.73 -2.01 9.52
C ASN A 26 -1.16 -1.34 8.26
N LEU A 27 -2.01 -0.70 7.45
CA LEU A 27 -1.57 0.05 6.28
C LEU A 27 -0.67 1.24 6.66
N LEU A 28 -0.94 1.92 7.76
CA LEU A 28 -0.08 2.99 8.27
C LEU A 28 1.33 2.47 8.60
N LEU A 29 1.43 1.31 9.23
CA LEU A 29 2.72 0.68 9.57
C LEU A 29 3.49 0.21 8.33
N SER A 30 2.79 -0.12 7.24
CA SER A 30 3.43 -0.55 5.99
C SER A 30 4.06 0.60 5.19
N ILE A 31 3.64 1.85 5.40
CA ILE A 31 4.14 3.02 4.65
C ILE A 31 5.66 3.16 4.74
N PRO A 32 6.29 3.24 5.93
CA PRO A 32 7.73 3.42 6.02
C PRO A 32 8.51 2.24 5.42
N ALA A 33 8.01 1.00 5.59
CA ALA A 33 8.64 -0.18 5.02
C ALA A 33 8.62 -0.15 3.47
N ASN A 34 7.47 0.16 2.89
CA ASN A 34 7.32 0.29 1.45
C ASN A 34 8.17 1.45 0.89
N PHE A 35 8.28 2.57 1.60
CA PHE A 35 9.14 3.68 1.21
C PHE A 35 10.62 3.27 1.17
N LEU A 36 11.10 2.58 2.21
CA LEU A 36 12.47 2.05 2.24
C LEU A 36 12.72 1.07 1.09
N CYS A 37 11.79 0.17 0.80
CA CYS A 37 11.88 -0.74 -0.33
C CYS A 37 11.98 0.00 -1.67
N ALA A 38 11.16 1.04 -1.88
CA ALA A 38 11.21 1.84 -3.10
C ALA A 38 12.53 2.62 -3.21
N LEU A 39 13.06 3.13 -2.11
CA LEU A 39 14.35 3.82 -2.07
C LEU A 39 15.51 2.88 -2.42
N ILE A 40 15.50 1.65 -1.89
CA ILE A 40 16.51 0.63 -2.20
C ILE A 40 16.49 0.30 -3.70
N ILE A 41 15.31 0.11 -4.30
CA ILE A 41 15.18 -0.13 -5.74
C ILE A 41 15.70 1.07 -6.52
N PHE A 42 15.31 2.28 -6.16
CA PHE A 42 15.74 3.50 -6.84
C PHE A 42 17.26 3.66 -6.85
N ILE A 43 17.92 3.51 -5.70
CA ILE A 43 19.37 3.62 -5.58
C ILE A 43 20.08 2.43 -6.24
N GLY A 44 19.56 1.23 -6.09
CA GLY A 44 20.19 0.01 -6.62
C GLY A 44 20.15 -0.07 -8.14
N LEU A 45 19.14 0.49 -8.78
CA LEU A 45 18.93 0.42 -10.22
C LEU A 45 19.37 1.67 -10.98
N ASP A 46 19.85 2.71 -10.31
CA ASP A 46 20.22 4.02 -10.90
C ASP A 46 21.18 3.90 -12.10
N LYS A 47 22.05 2.87 -12.13
CA LYS A 47 23.01 2.65 -13.22
C LYS A 47 22.63 1.52 -14.18
N THR A 48 21.54 0.83 -13.92
CA THR A 48 21.22 -0.42 -14.61
C THR A 48 19.99 -0.29 -15.51
N ILE A 49 19.13 0.66 -15.19
CA ILE A 49 17.87 0.93 -15.93
C ILE A 49 17.87 2.38 -16.40
N ASP A 50 17.08 2.64 -17.44
CA ASP A 50 16.82 3.99 -17.93
C ASP A 50 16.32 4.88 -16.79
N GLN A 51 17.06 5.97 -16.55
CA GLN A 51 16.86 6.87 -15.44
C GLN A 51 15.53 7.63 -15.53
N GLU A 52 15.01 7.84 -16.74
CA GLU A 52 13.71 8.47 -16.92
C GLU A 52 12.58 7.54 -16.41
N ILE A 53 12.62 6.27 -16.80
CA ILE A 53 11.63 5.26 -16.37
C ILE A 53 11.67 5.08 -14.84
N LEU A 54 12.88 4.94 -14.30
CA LEU A 54 13.09 4.76 -12.86
C LEU A 54 12.59 5.97 -12.06
N SER A 55 12.89 7.19 -12.53
CA SER A 55 12.46 8.42 -11.87
C SER A 55 10.95 8.62 -11.93
N VAL A 56 10.31 8.36 -13.07
CA VAL A 56 8.86 8.45 -13.23
C VAL A 56 8.15 7.47 -12.27
N TRP A 57 8.64 6.22 -12.21
CA TRP A 57 8.10 5.24 -11.27
C TRP A 57 8.26 5.69 -9.81
N PHE A 58 9.44 6.16 -9.43
CA PHE A 58 9.72 6.60 -8.07
C PHE A 58 8.87 7.80 -7.66
N ILE A 59 8.69 8.80 -8.56
CA ILE A 59 7.81 9.94 -8.34
C ILE A 59 6.35 9.47 -8.15
N ALA A 60 5.89 8.51 -8.95
CA ALA A 60 4.54 7.95 -8.81
C ALA A 60 4.35 7.25 -7.44
N VAL A 61 5.36 6.51 -6.96
CA VAL A 61 5.37 5.89 -5.64
C VAL A 61 5.32 6.95 -4.54
N ILE A 62 6.16 7.99 -4.61
CA ILE A 62 6.14 9.09 -3.63
C ILE A 62 4.78 9.80 -3.62
N THR A 63 4.23 10.06 -4.78
CA THR A 63 2.90 10.70 -4.89
C THR A 63 1.83 9.85 -4.20
N ALA A 64 1.85 8.54 -4.40
CA ALA A 64 0.93 7.62 -3.73
C ALA A 64 1.13 7.64 -2.20
N PHE A 65 2.37 7.73 -1.69
CA PHE A 65 2.65 7.86 -0.26
C PHE A 65 2.11 9.17 0.33
N VAL A 66 2.31 10.29 -0.37
CA VAL A 66 1.81 11.59 0.07
C VAL A 66 0.28 11.60 0.11
N LEU A 67 -0.38 11.05 -0.90
CA LEU A 67 -1.84 10.91 -0.94
C LEU A 67 -2.35 10.04 0.21
N HIS A 68 -1.71 8.90 0.45
CA HIS A 68 -2.10 8.00 1.54
C HIS A 68 -1.88 8.67 2.91
N GLY A 69 -0.71 9.27 3.14
CA GLY A 69 -0.43 9.99 4.38
C GLY A 69 -1.39 11.15 4.63
N SER A 70 -1.74 11.90 3.60
CA SER A 70 -2.73 12.99 3.67
C SER A 70 -4.12 12.49 4.06
N LEU A 71 -4.54 11.35 3.52
CA LEU A 71 -5.80 10.71 3.88
C LEU A 71 -5.84 10.27 5.35
N LEU A 72 -4.75 9.65 5.83
CA LEU A 72 -4.63 9.23 7.22
C LEU A 72 -4.64 10.42 8.17
N PHE A 73 -3.92 11.48 7.82
CA PHE A 73 -3.90 12.74 8.56
C PHE A 73 -5.30 13.36 8.61
N PHE A 74 -5.99 13.44 7.48
CA PHE A 74 -7.34 13.98 7.42
C PHE A 74 -8.34 13.16 8.24
N ASN A 75 -8.25 11.82 8.15
CA ASN A 75 -9.09 10.91 8.93
C ASN A 75 -8.85 11.00 10.44
N TYR A 76 -7.63 11.35 10.86
CA TYR A 76 -7.31 11.59 12.28
C TYR A 76 -8.07 12.80 12.84
N TYR A 77 -8.16 13.91 12.08
CA TYR A 77 -8.86 15.12 12.52
C TYR A 77 -10.37 15.11 12.24
N ARG A 78 -10.79 14.42 11.19
CA ARG A 78 -12.19 14.27 10.79
C ARG A 78 -12.46 12.82 10.41
N PRO A 79 -12.82 11.97 11.40
CA PRO A 79 -13.03 10.55 11.15
C PRO A 79 -14.15 10.34 10.11
N LEU A 80 -13.78 9.62 9.05
CA LEU A 80 -14.68 9.25 7.97
C LEU A 80 -15.55 8.07 8.39
N PRO A 81 -16.80 7.98 7.93
CA PRO A 81 -17.62 6.79 8.11
C PRO A 81 -16.89 5.55 7.56
N SER A 82 -16.93 4.43 8.30
CA SER A 82 -16.17 3.21 8.01
C SER A 82 -16.32 2.70 6.57
N LYS A 83 -17.49 2.87 5.95
CA LYS A 83 -17.74 2.50 4.54
C LYS A 83 -16.91 3.32 3.56
N TYR A 84 -16.77 4.62 3.78
CA TYR A 84 -15.96 5.50 2.93
C TYR A 84 -14.48 5.25 3.16
N LEU A 85 -14.07 5.10 4.41
CA LEU A 85 -12.70 4.75 4.77
C LEU A 85 -12.27 3.44 4.09
N LEU A 86 -13.09 2.39 4.14
CA LEU A 86 -12.79 1.12 3.48
C LEU A 86 -12.61 1.28 1.97
N LYS A 87 -13.49 2.03 1.28
CA LYS A 87 -13.33 2.28 -0.15
C LYS A 87 -12.00 2.94 -0.47
N TRP A 88 -11.61 3.94 0.31
CA TRP A 88 -10.34 4.63 0.14
C TRP A 88 -9.14 3.71 0.38
N LEU A 89 -9.19 2.90 1.44
CA LEU A 89 -8.12 1.93 1.73
C LEU A 89 -7.96 0.91 0.61
N ILE A 90 -9.05 0.39 0.07
CA ILE A 90 -9.02 -0.52 -1.10
C ILE A 90 -8.41 0.19 -2.32
N SER A 91 -8.85 1.41 -2.64
CA SER A 91 -8.32 2.16 -3.78
C SER A 91 -6.81 2.39 -3.68
N VAL A 92 -6.34 2.79 -2.50
CA VAL A 92 -4.91 2.98 -2.23
C VAL A 92 -4.14 1.66 -2.36
N THR A 93 -4.66 0.57 -1.83
CA THR A 93 -4.03 -0.76 -1.95
C THR A 93 -3.91 -1.20 -3.40
N VAL A 94 -4.95 -0.96 -4.22
CA VAL A 94 -4.91 -1.26 -5.67
C VAL A 94 -3.85 -0.41 -6.38
N ILE A 95 -3.75 0.88 -6.06
CA ILE A 95 -2.71 1.77 -6.63
C ILE A 95 -1.31 1.26 -6.28
N TYR A 96 -1.06 0.92 -5.01
CA TYR A 96 0.23 0.34 -4.60
C TYR A 96 0.51 -0.98 -5.32
N GLY A 97 -0.48 -1.88 -5.39
CA GLY A 97 -0.33 -3.14 -6.11
C GLY A 97 0.03 -2.94 -7.58
N ALA A 98 -0.58 -1.96 -8.26
CA ALA A 98 -0.26 -1.61 -9.63
C ALA A 98 1.18 -1.04 -9.76
N LEU A 99 1.59 -0.12 -8.88
CA LEU A 99 2.94 0.46 -8.89
C LEU A 99 4.03 -0.59 -8.66
N TRP A 100 3.81 -1.53 -7.75
CA TRP A 100 4.72 -2.65 -7.50
C TRP A 100 4.68 -3.69 -8.63
N GLY A 101 3.51 -3.91 -9.25
CA GLY A 101 3.38 -4.74 -10.45
C GLY A 101 4.17 -4.18 -11.65
N ILE A 102 4.12 -2.86 -11.85
CA ILE A 102 4.94 -2.17 -12.86
C ILE A 102 6.43 -2.32 -12.54
N ALA A 103 6.84 -2.15 -11.27
CA ALA A 103 8.21 -2.38 -10.87
C ALA A 103 8.68 -3.80 -11.25
N GLY A 104 7.86 -4.82 -10.97
CA GLY A 104 8.14 -6.21 -11.29
C GLY A 104 8.16 -6.56 -12.78
N SER A 105 7.60 -5.72 -13.64
CA SER A 105 7.58 -5.96 -15.09
C SER A 105 8.56 -5.10 -15.88
N VAL A 106 8.78 -3.87 -15.43
CA VAL A 106 9.54 -2.86 -16.19
C VAL A 106 10.92 -2.61 -15.60
N LEU A 107 11.07 -2.71 -14.27
CA LEU A 107 12.32 -2.42 -13.56
C LEU A 107 13.21 -3.65 -13.33
N ILE A 108 12.93 -4.79 -13.97
CA ILE A 108 13.80 -5.96 -13.87
C ILE A 108 14.96 -5.80 -14.89
N PRO A 109 16.20 -5.61 -14.42
CA PRO A 109 17.36 -5.47 -15.32
C PRO A 109 17.64 -6.79 -16.01
N GLN A 110 17.77 -6.79 -17.35
CA GLN A 110 17.90 -8.05 -18.10
C GLN A 110 19.30 -8.68 -18.04
N ASN A 111 20.33 -7.90 -17.72
CA ASN A 111 21.72 -8.33 -17.79
C ASN A 111 22.43 -8.32 -16.43
N ASP A 112 21.73 -8.18 -15.32
CA ASP A 112 22.28 -8.09 -13.97
C ASP A 112 21.50 -9.00 -13.01
N LEU A 113 21.99 -10.22 -12.83
CA LEU A 113 21.35 -11.25 -12.00
C LEU A 113 21.19 -10.81 -10.55
N LEU A 114 22.17 -10.07 -10.00
CA LEU A 114 22.14 -9.62 -8.62
C LEU A 114 20.99 -8.64 -8.41
N ASN A 115 20.89 -7.62 -9.27
CA ASN A 115 19.83 -6.64 -9.20
C ASN A 115 18.46 -7.24 -9.51
N GLN A 116 18.37 -8.23 -10.41
CA GLN A 116 17.14 -9.01 -10.62
C GLN A 116 16.67 -9.66 -9.32
N MET A 117 17.57 -10.38 -8.63
CA MET A 117 17.23 -11.05 -7.38
C MET A 117 16.78 -10.05 -6.30
N ILE A 118 17.45 -8.91 -6.16
CA ILE A 118 17.08 -7.87 -5.20
C ILE A 118 15.66 -7.36 -5.47
N VAL A 119 15.34 -7.02 -6.72
CA VAL A 119 14.00 -6.52 -7.10
C VAL A 119 12.94 -7.58 -6.81
N ILE A 120 13.17 -8.83 -7.20
CA ILE A 120 12.23 -9.94 -6.97
C ILE A 120 11.99 -10.18 -5.49
N ILE A 121 13.04 -10.20 -4.66
CA ILE A 121 12.93 -10.39 -3.20
C ILE A 121 12.12 -9.24 -2.57
N ILE A 122 12.37 -8.00 -2.99
CA ILE A 122 11.64 -6.85 -2.48
C ILE A 122 10.16 -6.93 -2.87
N ILE A 123 9.85 -7.26 -4.12
CA ILE A 123 8.45 -7.38 -4.59
C ILE A 123 7.72 -8.49 -3.83
N ILE A 124 8.35 -9.65 -3.64
CA ILE A 124 7.77 -10.75 -2.85
C ILE A 124 7.56 -10.30 -1.40
N GLY A 125 8.53 -9.60 -0.80
CA GLY A 125 8.43 -9.06 0.56
C GLY A 125 7.26 -8.07 0.72
N VAL A 126 7.11 -7.16 -0.22
CA VAL A 126 6.00 -6.20 -0.23
C VAL A 126 4.65 -6.89 -0.43
N ALA A 127 4.58 -7.84 -1.37
CA ALA A 127 3.35 -8.60 -1.63
C ALA A 127 2.95 -9.47 -0.43
N SER A 128 3.88 -10.15 0.22
CA SER A 128 3.61 -10.97 1.40
C SER A 128 3.26 -10.15 2.63
N GLY A 129 3.86 -8.96 2.80
CA GLY A 129 3.51 -8.03 3.88
C GLY A 129 2.06 -7.54 3.81
N GLY A 130 1.46 -7.49 2.62
CA GLY A 130 0.05 -7.19 2.42
C GLY A 130 -0.92 -8.34 2.77
N LEU A 131 -0.42 -9.56 2.93
CA LEU A 131 -1.23 -10.75 3.22
C LEU A 131 -1.46 -11.00 4.72
N HIS A 132 -0.80 -10.26 5.60
CA HIS A 132 -0.95 -10.36 7.06
C HIS A 132 -2.08 -9.47 7.63
N ILE A 133 -3.13 -9.22 6.85
CA ILE A 133 -4.30 -8.41 7.22
C ILE A 133 -5.46 -9.28 7.67
#